data_8fea4fb2116ca4695f21a9e97ab8a3e5
#
_entry.id   8fea4fb2116ca4695f21a9e97ab8a3e5
#
_cell.length_a   1.000
_cell.length_b   1.000
_cell.length_c   1.000
_cell.angle_alpha   90.00
_cell.angle_beta   90.00
_cell.angle_gamma   90.00
#
_symmetry.space_group_name_H-M   'P 1'
#
loop_
_entity.id
_entity.type
_entity.pdbx_description
1 polymer ?
#
loop_
_entity_poly.entity_id
_entity_poly.type
_entity_poly.pdbx_seq_one_letter_code
_entity_poly.pdbx_strand_id
1 'polypeptide(L)'
;FAPWVPQIYRDLVDAYDVDEAPNTKGGVDKRTVLHLDPRLAPVKAAVLPLSKKPDLQSVAQKLAADLRQNEWMIDYDEAGAIGRRYRREDEIGTPLCVTVDFDTLDDQAVTIRERDTMQQERVSLDKVADYIAERIGEKRVSVPQMPVEMGGEAWPESVKIAEAGGLY
;
A
#
# COMPACT_ATOMS: atom_id res chain seq x y z
N PHE A 1 -21.23 8.13 25.09
CA PHE A 1 -19.97 7.88 24.37
C PHE A 1 -19.28 6.65 24.91
N ALA A 2 -18.90 5.73 24.04
CA ALA A 2 -18.12 4.56 24.45
C ALA A 2 -16.79 5.02 25.08
N PRO A 3 -16.37 4.44 26.22
CA PRO A 3 -15.19 4.89 26.96
C PRO A 3 -13.86 4.81 26.16
N TRP A 4 -13.84 4.01 25.09
CA TRP A 4 -12.68 3.80 24.23
C TRP A 4 -12.48 4.91 23.18
N VAL A 5 -13.50 5.69 22.86
CA VAL A 5 -13.40 6.77 21.85
C VAL A 5 -12.33 7.82 22.21
N PRO A 6 -12.24 8.31 23.45
CA PRO A 6 -11.19 9.24 23.84
C PRO A 6 -9.77 8.63 23.73
N GLN A 7 -9.63 7.33 23.93
CA GLN A 7 -8.35 6.66 23.81
C GLN A 7 -7.90 6.57 22.34
N ILE A 8 -8.79 6.12 21.45
CA ILE A 8 -8.50 6.07 20.00
C ILE A 8 -8.12 7.45 19.48
N TYR A 9 -8.82 8.50 19.93
CA TYR A 9 -8.51 9.87 19.50
C TYR A 9 -7.11 10.29 19.97
N ARG A 10 -6.74 9.99 21.21
CA ARG A 10 -5.39 10.26 21.72
C ARG A 10 -4.33 9.49 20.95
N ASP A 11 -4.54 8.20 20.75
CA ASP A 11 -3.60 7.33 20.03
C ASP A 11 -3.38 7.83 18.59
N LEU A 12 -4.43 8.34 17.95
CA LEU A 12 -4.33 8.95 16.63
C LEU A 12 -3.53 10.26 16.63
N VAL A 13 -3.76 11.11 17.64
CA VAL A 13 -3.01 12.37 17.80
C VAL A 13 -1.53 12.09 18.11
N ASP A 14 -1.26 11.12 18.98
CA ASP A 14 0.10 10.73 19.35
C ASP A 14 0.86 10.08 18.18
N ALA A 15 0.15 9.48 17.24
CA ALA A 15 0.76 8.94 16.03
C ALA A 15 1.24 10.00 15.02
N TYR A 16 0.76 11.25 15.18
CA TYR A 16 1.12 12.35 14.30
C TYR A 16 2.33 13.10 14.85
N ASP A 17 3.42 13.09 14.12
CA ASP A 17 4.69 13.68 14.57
C ASP A 17 5.35 14.52 13.47
N VAL A 18 6.33 15.30 13.88
CA VAL A 18 7.17 16.11 12.99
C VAL A 18 8.61 15.65 13.11
N ASP A 19 9.00 14.75 12.23
CA ASP A 19 10.36 14.23 12.15
C ASP A 19 11.32 15.18 11.41
N GLU A 20 12.60 14.99 11.62
CA GLU A 20 13.65 15.59 10.82
C GLU A 20 14.13 14.64 9.72
N ALA A 21 14.33 15.16 8.52
CA ALA A 21 14.83 14.41 7.39
C ALA A 21 15.95 15.16 6.66
N PRO A 22 17.01 14.48 6.23
CA PRO A 22 18.08 15.12 5.46
C PRO A 22 17.52 15.65 4.13
N ASN A 23 17.95 16.83 3.73
CA ASN A 23 17.61 17.42 2.45
C ASN A 23 18.77 17.33 1.45
N THR A 24 18.46 17.57 0.17
CA THR A 24 19.45 17.49 -0.91
C THR A 24 20.55 18.57 -0.87
N LYS A 25 20.40 19.57 0.00
CA LYS A 25 21.34 20.67 0.16
C LYS A 25 22.27 20.51 1.37
N GLY A 26 22.24 19.34 2.02
CA GLY A 26 23.05 19.05 3.21
C GLY A 26 22.51 19.62 4.53
N GLY A 27 21.28 20.11 4.53
CA GLY A 27 20.56 20.53 5.72
C GLY A 27 19.52 19.51 6.17
N VAL A 28 18.70 19.92 7.13
CA VAL A 28 17.60 19.11 7.67
C VAL A 28 16.28 19.82 7.41
N ASP A 29 15.34 19.10 6.83
CA ASP A 29 13.97 19.56 6.64
C ASP A 29 13.05 18.84 7.64
N LYS A 30 12.02 19.54 8.09
CA LYS A 30 10.95 18.95 8.88
C LYS A 30 10.00 18.18 7.96
N ARG A 31 9.68 16.93 8.32
CA ARG A 31 8.63 16.15 7.68
C ARG A 31 7.52 15.84 8.68
N THR A 32 6.29 16.05 8.26
CA THR A 32 5.12 15.64 9.03
C THR A 32 4.79 14.21 8.70
N VAL A 33 4.67 13.37 9.72
CA VAL A 33 4.46 11.94 9.56
C VAL A 33 3.32 11.47 10.46
N LEU A 34 2.44 10.66 9.91
CA LEU A 34 1.41 9.96 10.67
C LEU A 34 1.88 8.51 10.90
N HIS A 35 2.45 8.24 12.06
CA HIS A 35 3.01 6.94 12.44
C HIS A 35 1.92 5.93 12.84
N LEU A 36 0.98 5.66 11.96
CA LEU A 36 -0.03 4.64 12.19
C LEU A 36 0.58 3.22 12.12
N ASP A 37 0.05 2.32 12.93
CA ASP A 37 0.29 0.89 12.71
C ASP A 37 -0.07 0.55 11.26
N PRO A 38 0.80 -0.15 10.51
CA PRO A 38 0.55 -0.46 9.10
C PRO A 38 -0.78 -1.19 8.85
N ARG A 39 -1.27 -1.94 9.84
CA ARG A 39 -2.58 -2.60 9.77
C ARG A 39 -3.75 -1.62 9.76
N LEU A 40 -3.59 -0.46 10.41
CA LEU A 40 -4.60 0.58 10.52
C LEU A 40 -4.45 1.66 9.43
N ALA A 41 -3.33 1.73 8.74
CA ALA A 41 -3.10 2.70 7.69
C ALA A 41 -4.17 2.57 6.58
N PRO A 42 -4.84 3.66 6.19
CA PRO A 42 -5.89 3.61 5.18
C PRO A 42 -5.34 3.23 3.80
N VAL A 43 -4.18 3.74 3.43
CA VAL A 43 -3.44 3.36 2.22
C VAL A 43 -2.27 2.46 2.63
N LYS A 44 -2.20 1.26 2.07
CA LYS A 44 -1.18 0.27 2.45
C LYS A 44 0.16 0.52 1.77
N ALA A 45 0.12 0.91 0.52
CA ALA A 45 1.32 1.29 -0.23
C ALA A 45 0.96 2.30 -1.31
N ALA A 46 1.94 3.11 -1.72
CA ALA A 46 1.83 4.00 -2.85
C ALA A 46 2.80 3.57 -3.95
N VAL A 47 2.34 3.55 -5.19
CA VAL A 47 3.17 3.26 -6.37
C VAL A 47 3.50 4.56 -7.07
N LEU A 48 4.79 4.87 -7.16
CA LEU A 48 5.31 6.16 -7.59
C LEU A 48 6.28 5.96 -8.78
N PRO A 49 5.85 6.20 -10.03
CA PRO A 49 6.78 6.22 -11.16
C PRO A 49 7.73 7.42 -11.02
N LEU A 50 9.03 7.18 -11.16
CA LEU A 50 10.05 8.23 -11.00
C LEU A 50 9.90 9.34 -12.04
N SER A 51 9.44 8.99 -13.24
CA SER A 51 9.24 9.90 -14.37
C SER A 51 7.91 9.61 -15.07
N LYS A 52 7.39 10.62 -15.79
CA LYS A 52 6.18 10.51 -16.64
C LYS A 52 6.44 9.83 -17.99
N LYS A 53 7.53 9.14 -18.17
CA LYS A 53 7.77 8.36 -19.39
C LYS A 53 6.76 7.22 -19.50
N PRO A 54 6.18 6.98 -20.70
CA PRO A 54 5.14 5.95 -20.88
C PRO A 54 5.57 4.56 -20.41
N ASP A 55 6.82 4.20 -20.59
CA ASP A 55 7.35 2.89 -20.18
C ASP A 55 7.27 2.71 -18.64
N LEU A 56 7.69 3.71 -17.89
CA LEU A 56 7.62 3.68 -16.42
C LEU A 56 6.18 3.76 -15.93
N GLN A 57 5.35 4.60 -16.56
CA GLN A 57 3.94 4.70 -16.22
C GLN A 57 3.21 3.37 -16.42
N SER A 58 3.48 2.68 -17.54
CA SER A 58 2.87 1.39 -17.84
C SER A 58 3.20 0.34 -16.79
N VAL A 59 4.46 0.21 -16.39
CA VAL A 59 4.90 -0.72 -15.35
C VAL A 59 4.29 -0.36 -14.00
N ALA A 60 4.30 0.92 -13.63
CA ALA A 60 3.76 1.39 -12.37
C ALA A 60 2.24 1.20 -12.27
N GLN A 61 1.49 1.49 -13.34
CA GLN A 61 0.04 1.29 -13.38
C GLN A 61 -0.32 -0.20 -13.28
N LYS A 62 0.41 -1.05 -14.00
CA LYS A 62 0.22 -2.49 -13.91
C LYS A 62 0.50 -3.00 -12.50
N LEU A 63 1.60 -2.59 -11.90
CA LEU A 63 1.94 -2.97 -10.53
C LEU A 63 0.86 -2.52 -9.53
N ALA A 64 0.38 -1.28 -9.64
CA ALA A 64 -0.69 -0.78 -8.79
C ALA A 64 -1.98 -1.59 -8.94
N ALA A 65 -2.35 -1.96 -10.17
CA ALA A 65 -3.51 -2.80 -10.44
C ALA A 65 -3.34 -4.21 -9.85
N ASP A 66 -2.18 -4.82 -9.99
CA ASP A 66 -1.88 -6.14 -9.45
C ASP A 66 -1.91 -6.14 -7.91
N LEU A 67 -1.38 -5.09 -7.27
CA LEU A 67 -1.42 -4.95 -5.82
C LEU A 67 -2.84 -4.76 -5.27
N ARG A 68 -3.70 -4.03 -6.00
CA ARG A 68 -5.11 -3.83 -5.63
C ARG A 68 -5.93 -5.13 -5.63
N GLN A 69 -5.50 -6.15 -6.34
CA GLN A 69 -6.14 -7.48 -6.32
C GLN A 69 -6.08 -8.15 -4.93
N ASN A 70 -5.20 -7.69 -4.05
CA ASN A 70 -5.13 -8.16 -2.66
C ASN A 70 -6.12 -7.43 -1.73
N GLU A 71 -7.07 -6.67 -2.27
CA GLU A 71 -8.04 -5.84 -1.52
C GLU A 71 -7.38 -4.71 -0.71
N TRP A 72 -6.13 -4.38 -1.02
CA TRP A 72 -5.45 -3.25 -0.41
C TRP A 72 -5.78 -1.95 -1.13
N MET A 73 -5.94 -0.88 -0.37
CA MET A 73 -5.96 0.46 -0.93
C MET A 73 -4.53 0.85 -1.31
N ILE A 74 -4.30 0.99 -2.60
CA ILE A 74 -3.01 1.36 -3.20
C ILE A 74 -3.17 2.71 -3.88
N ASP A 75 -2.38 3.68 -3.46
CA ASP A 75 -2.30 4.97 -4.12
C ASP A 75 -1.36 4.92 -5.33
N TYR A 76 -1.63 5.75 -6.31
CA TYR A 76 -0.79 5.96 -7.49
C TYR A 76 -0.61 7.46 -7.70
N ASP A 77 0.63 7.93 -7.63
CA ASP A 77 0.92 9.36 -7.75
C ASP A 77 2.12 9.61 -8.67
N GLU A 78 1.91 10.41 -9.70
CA GLU A 78 2.94 10.86 -10.64
C GLU A 78 3.12 12.38 -10.64
N ALA A 79 2.47 13.10 -9.72
CA ALA A 79 2.43 14.54 -9.70
C ALA A 79 3.58 15.17 -8.89
N GLY A 80 4.44 15.89 -9.57
CA GLY A 80 5.54 16.63 -8.96
C GLY A 80 6.80 15.78 -8.68
N ALA A 81 7.75 16.36 -7.98
CA ALA A 81 9.01 15.72 -7.64
C ALA A 81 8.80 14.56 -6.66
N ILE A 82 9.61 13.50 -6.78
CA ILE A 82 9.50 12.30 -5.95
C ILE A 82 9.56 12.59 -4.44
N GLY A 83 10.38 13.53 -4.00
CA GLY A 83 10.47 13.92 -2.60
C GLY A 83 9.17 14.50 -2.05
N ARG A 84 8.43 15.29 -2.86
CA ARG A 84 7.11 15.81 -2.48
C ARG A 84 6.06 14.71 -2.40
N ARG A 85 6.14 13.72 -3.28
CA ARG A 85 5.26 12.56 -3.25
C ARG A 85 5.48 11.72 -1.99
N TYR A 86 6.73 11.49 -1.60
CA TYR A 86 7.03 10.84 -0.32
C TYR A 86 6.45 11.61 0.88
N ARG A 87 6.54 12.96 0.87
CA ARG A 87 5.98 13.78 1.95
C ARG A 87 4.45 13.66 2.04
N ARG A 88 3.75 13.64 0.91
CA ARG A 88 2.28 13.44 0.91
C ARG A 88 1.90 12.10 1.52
N GLU A 89 2.63 11.04 1.18
CA GLU A 89 2.39 9.70 1.72
C GLU A 89 2.73 9.61 3.22
N ASP A 90 3.80 10.25 3.65
CA ASP A 90 4.16 10.33 5.08
C ASP A 90 3.04 11.02 5.88
N GLU A 91 2.46 12.10 5.37
CA GLU A 91 1.38 12.85 6.02
C GLU A 91 0.08 12.06 6.19
N ILE A 92 -0.27 11.20 5.26
CA ILE A 92 -1.47 10.35 5.33
C ILE A 92 -1.22 8.99 6.00
N GLY A 93 0.03 8.73 6.39
CA GLY A 93 0.40 7.52 7.12
C GLY A 93 0.60 6.27 6.28
N THR A 94 0.84 6.40 4.98
CA THR A 94 1.17 5.26 4.10
C THR A 94 2.49 4.63 4.53
N PRO A 95 2.52 3.35 4.94
CA PRO A 95 3.72 2.75 5.51
C PRO A 95 4.82 2.48 4.49
N LEU A 96 4.47 2.23 3.24
CA LEU A 96 5.39 1.83 2.18
C LEU A 96 5.17 2.63 0.90
N CYS A 97 6.27 3.12 0.30
CA CYS A 97 6.26 3.74 -1.02
C CYS A 97 7.09 2.88 -1.99
N VAL A 98 6.47 2.47 -3.08
CA VAL A 98 7.08 1.64 -4.13
C VAL A 98 7.43 2.54 -5.30
N THR A 99 8.72 2.77 -5.54
CA THR A 99 9.22 3.61 -6.63
C THR A 99 9.60 2.75 -7.82
N VAL A 100 9.00 3.04 -8.96
CA VAL A 100 9.35 2.47 -10.26
C VAL A 100 10.32 3.41 -10.96
N ASP A 101 11.56 3.00 -11.13
CA ASP A 101 12.64 3.77 -11.72
C ASP A 101 13.10 3.22 -13.08
N PHE A 102 14.11 3.83 -13.67
CA PHE A 102 14.62 3.39 -14.98
C PHE A 102 15.28 2.02 -14.92
N ASP A 103 15.95 1.69 -13.81
CA ASP A 103 16.59 0.40 -13.63
C ASP A 103 15.55 -0.73 -13.55
N THR A 104 14.31 -0.41 -13.13
CA THR A 104 13.18 -1.36 -13.10
C THR A 104 12.91 -2.00 -14.47
N LEU A 105 13.14 -1.27 -15.55
CA LEU A 105 12.95 -1.79 -16.92
C LEU A 105 13.97 -2.88 -17.26
N ASP A 106 15.14 -2.82 -16.66
CA ASP A 106 16.25 -3.75 -16.93
C ASP A 106 16.27 -4.91 -15.94
N ASP A 107 16.15 -4.63 -14.64
CA ASP A 107 16.30 -5.61 -13.57
C ASP A 107 14.99 -6.20 -13.03
N GLN A 108 13.84 -5.71 -13.49
CA GLN A 108 12.51 -6.12 -13.04
C GLN A 108 12.34 -6.01 -11.51
N ALA A 109 12.96 -5.00 -10.91
CA ALA A 109 12.87 -4.71 -9.48
C ALA A 109 12.47 -3.26 -9.24
N VAL A 110 11.94 -2.98 -8.06
CA VAL A 110 11.50 -1.66 -7.62
C VAL A 110 12.17 -1.29 -6.32
N THR A 111 12.20 -0.01 -6.01
CA THR A 111 12.72 0.48 -4.72
C THR A 111 11.55 0.71 -3.78
N ILE A 112 11.55 0.02 -2.64
CA ILE A 112 10.53 0.21 -1.59
C ILE A 112 11.14 1.03 -0.47
N ARG A 113 10.49 2.15 -0.14
CA ARG A 113 10.85 3.05 0.98
C ARG A 113 9.90 2.84 2.13
N GLU A 114 10.43 2.63 3.30
CA GLU A 114 9.68 2.54 4.55
C GLU A 114 9.48 3.94 5.17
N ARG A 115 8.24 4.23 5.60
CA ARG A 115 7.86 5.53 6.18
C ARG A 115 8.66 5.88 7.43
N ASP A 116 8.76 4.96 8.37
CA ASP A 116 9.27 5.24 9.71
C ASP A 116 10.79 5.39 9.73
N THR A 117 11.49 4.52 9.06
CA THR A 117 12.96 4.49 9.01
C THR A 117 13.57 5.26 7.84
N MET A 118 12.77 5.57 6.82
CA MET A 118 13.19 6.09 5.51
C MET A 118 14.19 5.16 4.77
N GLN A 119 14.37 3.95 5.25
CA GLN A 119 15.21 2.97 4.57
C GLN A 119 14.59 2.57 3.23
N GLN A 120 15.45 2.30 2.28
CA GLN A 120 15.07 1.87 0.94
C GLN A 120 15.68 0.51 0.64
N GLU A 121 14.89 -0.37 0.08
CA GLU A 121 15.29 -1.72 -0.30
C GLU A 121 14.86 -2.02 -1.73
N ARG A 122 15.72 -2.73 -2.46
CA ARG A 122 15.42 -3.18 -3.82
C ARG A 122 14.73 -4.54 -3.79
N VAL A 123 13.54 -4.61 -4.35
CA VAL A 123 12.68 -5.80 -4.32
C VAL A 123 12.22 -6.15 -5.73
N SER A 124 12.32 -7.43 -6.12
CA SER A 124 11.82 -7.89 -7.42
C SER A 124 10.31 -7.71 -7.54
N LEU A 125 9.84 -7.38 -8.74
CA LEU A 125 8.41 -7.12 -9.03
C LEU A 125 7.50 -8.28 -8.60
N ASP A 126 7.93 -9.51 -8.75
CA ASP A 126 7.18 -10.71 -8.37
C ASP A 126 7.05 -10.90 -6.85
N LYS A 127 7.91 -10.25 -6.06
CA LYS A 127 7.95 -10.34 -4.60
C LYS A 127 7.35 -9.13 -3.88
N VAL A 128 6.98 -8.08 -4.60
CA VAL A 128 6.48 -6.84 -3.99
C VAL A 128 5.24 -7.08 -3.15
N ALA A 129 4.28 -7.88 -3.64
CA ALA A 129 3.06 -8.19 -2.91
C ALA A 129 3.34 -8.96 -1.61
N ASP A 130 4.24 -9.92 -1.63
CA ASP A 130 4.63 -10.69 -0.44
C ASP A 130 5.37 -9.80 0.57
N TYR A 131 6.24 -8.93 0.10
CA TYR A 131 6.95 -7.95 0.92
C TYR A 131 5.98 -7.01 1.64
N ILE A 132 5.00 -6.46 0.93
CA ILE A 132 3.97 -5.59 1.51
C ILE A 132 3.15 -6.37 2.55
N ALA A 133 2.66 -7.57 2.21
CA ALA A 133 1.86 -8.40 3.12
C ALA A 133 2.60 -8.69 4.43
N GLU A 134 3.88 -9.01 4.36
CA GLU A 134 4.70 -9.25 5.54
C GLU A 134 4.83 -7.99 6.42
N ARG A 135 5.09 -6.84 5.80
CA ARG A 135 5.29 -5.56 6.52
C ARG A 135 4.02 -5.01 7.15
N ILE A 136 2.85 -5.21 6.52
CA ILE A 136 1.57 -4.80 7.10
C ILE A 136 0.97 -5.85 8.04
N GLY A 137 1.61 -7.02 8.21
CA GLY A 137 1.16 -8.08 9.10
C GLY A 137 -0.12 -8.80 8.64
N GLU A 138 -0.48 -8.69 7.37
CA GLU A 138 -1.59 -9.42 6.77
C GLU A 138 -1.07 -10.69 6.09
N LYS A 139 -1.68 -11.81 6.39
CA LYS A 139 -1.46 -13.02 5.59
C LYS A 139 -2.14 -12.81 4.24
N ARG A 140 -1.39 -13.03 3.17
CA ARG A 140 -1.96 -13.10 1.83
C ARG A 140 -3.08 -14.13 1.83
N VAL A 141 -4.32 -13.70 1.65
CA VAL A 141 -5.41 -14.62 1.39
C VAL A 141 -5.19 -15.13 -0.03
N SER A 142 -4.68 -16.34 -0.14
CA SER A 142 -4.76 -17.05 -1.42
C SER A 142 -6.24 -17.29 -1.66
N VAL A 143 -6.85 -16.43 -2.49
CA VAL A 143 -8.17 -16.73 -3.03
C VAL A 143 -8.01 -18.05 -3.79
N PRO A 144 -8.70 -19.14 -3.39
CA PRO A 144 -8.69 -20.34 -4.17
C PRO A 144 -9.14 -19.94 -5.58
N GLN A 145 -8.31 -20.21 -6.58
CA GLN A 145 -8.78 -20.09 -7.96
C GLN A 145 -9.96 -21.05 -8.08
N MET A 146 -11.16 -20.50 -8.10
CA MET A 146 -12.33 -21.30 -8.42
C MET A 146 -12.09 -21.88 -9.82
N PRO A 147 -12.20 -23.20 -9.99
CA PRO A 147 -12.07 -23.78 -11.31
C PRO A 147 -13.07 -23.10 -12.24
N VAL A 148 -12.59 -22.61 -13.37
CA VAL A 148 -13.42 -21.94 -14.39
C VAL A 148 -14.46 -22.91 -15.01
N GLU A 149 -14.46 -24.18 -14.61
CA GLU A 149 -15.35 -25.22 -15.05
C GLU A 149 -16.46 -25.56 -14.05
N MET A 150 -17.10 -24.57 -13.46
CA MET A 150 -18.42 -24.81 -12.87
C MET A 150 -19.50 -24.28 -13.81
N GLY A 151 -19.58 -24.88 -14.97
CA GLY A 151 -20.78 -24.89 -15.77
C GLY A 151 -21.90 -25.53 -14.99
N GLY A 152 -22.81 -24.73 -14.49
CA GLY A 152 -24.23 -25.05 -14.38
C GLY A 152 -24.71 -26.01 -13.31
N GLU A 153 -23.92 -26.62 -12.41
CA GLU A 153 -24.50 -27.47 -11.39
C GLU A 153 -23.77 -27.39 -10.03
N ALA A 154 -24.59 -27.10 -9.04
CA ALA A 154 -24.34 -27.18 -7.60
C ALA A 154 -23.48 -26.09 -6.96
N TRP A 155 -24.13 -24.99 -6.61
CA TRP A 155 -23.71 -24.19 -5.46
C TRP A 155 -23.62 -25.08 -4.22
N PRO A 156 -22.56 -24.95 -3.39
CA PRO A 156 -22.49 -25.66 -2.11
C PRO A 156 -23.76 -25.39 -1.29
N GLU A 157 -24.26 -26.39 -0.59
CA GLU A 157 -25.49 -26.27 0.22
C GLU A 157 -25.47 -25.11 1.21
N SER A 158 -24.28 -24.68 1.65
CA SER A 158 -24.07 -23.50 2.49
C SER A 158 -24.52 -22.17 1.86
N VAL A 159 -24.57 -22.09 0.53
CA VAL A 159 -25.05 -20.87 -0.17
C VAL A 159 -26.57 -20.88 -0.32
N LYS A 160 -27.19 -22.04 -0.39
CA LYS A 160 -28.66 -22.18 -0.46
C LYS A 160 -29.36 -21.70 0.81
N ILE A 161 -28.68 -21.73 1.95
CA ILE A 161 -29.22 -21.26 3.25
C ILE A 161 -29.28 -19.73 3.30
N ALA A 162 -28.36 -19.03 2.60
CA ALA A 162 -28.35 -17.58 2.57
C ALA A 162 -29.51 -16.98 1.75
N GLU A 163 -29.97 -17.70 0.70
CA GLU A 163 -31.11 -17.26 -0.10
C GLU A 163 -32.46 -17.53 0.59
N ALA A 164 -32.55 -18.55 1.43
CA ALA A 164 -33.79 -18.90 2.14
C ALA A 164 -34.06 -18.04 3.39
N GLY A 165 -33.05 -17.30 3.89
CA GLY A 165 -33.13 -16.43 5.05
C GLY A 165 -33.31 -14.94 4.75
N GLY A 166 -33.39 -14.56 3.50
CA GLY A 166 -33.45 -13.17 3.08
C GLY A 166 -34.85 -12.64 2.90
N LEU A 167 -35.53 -12.36 3.97
CA LEU A 167 -36.66 -11.42 3.98
C LEU A 167 -36.90 -10.98 5.40
N TYR A 168 -36.32 -9.86 5.73
CA TYR A 168 -37.01 -8.83 6.54
C TYR A 168 -36.18 -7.55 6.49
#